data_bb4beb90a33f796407d30f85b762ec9b
#
_entry.id   bb4beb90a33f796407d30f85b762ec9b
#
_cell.length_a   1.000
_cell.length_b   1.000
_cell.length_c   1.000
_cell.angle_alpha   90.00
_cell.angle_beta   90.00
_cell.angle_gamma   90.00
#
_symmetry.space_group_name_H-M   'P 1'
#
loop_
_entity.id
_entity.type
_entity.pdbx_description
1 polymer ?
#
loop_
_entity_poly.entity_id
_entity_poly.type
_entity_poly.pdbx_seq_one_letter_code
_entity_poly.pdbx_strand_id
1 'polypeptide(L)'
;MVDLTKEEFEAFVKKEFPGRDYKWEYDGNSGYFYIQAGTGKYSADELHYEFIDGRVRLHIEGDNYWWLRQELINLLSHHEELQGAVWNKRQNCQWILTPQKEDILNMFRRIRDIVQPEIFKLEQGSSSNDVDFSQKEINKVLELNLNIPDYQRIYCWEENQVITLLNDIESITTSRYYLGNIILCENEGKLDIVDGQQRLVTLAIIRYLLLNEDNNLLSCSFESLEAQRHVIANGEIIRKYLNDESKKSAIEENINKITVGVLIIKNNNLDLSFTFFNNSNSRGKQLTDYDLLKPHHLRYIPADYEAQQELYATQWDKMIGACKSLTDNVENREKRQEADYVHVFELYLYRLRHWARVRDCEENGRFIYPEFKSALFIEEIPPFGERFNYYEPIQGGQHFFEYVEHFVQKYREFTTTKSVENNEGNIYRILCNHFTGYSDKWYRYVMEALIFCYFIKFESRFIYEAALSIVRYIAQIRFEKGRAYEPTIVNYAKESGIVLMIEQASSPTFFLAEIETAINCLKRIDDIEGIRSAFLEKCRSVSGQLSEFCISKKYCISKEDTDYYYNTRYESITSKLHQQSTL
;
A
#
# COMPACT_ATOMS: atom_id res chain seq x y z
N MET A 1 -39.86 -16.39 -18.55
CA MET A 1 -40.69 -16.77 -17.39
C MET A 1 -40.14 -18.08 -16.86
N VAL A 2 -39.88 -18.14 -15.60
CA VAL A 2 -39.41 -19.35 -14.91
C VAL A 2 -40.64 -20.04 -14.35
N ASP A 3 -40.95 -21.23 -14.84
CA ASP A 3 -42.07 -22.05 -14.34
C ASP A 3 -41.61 -22.78 -13.06
N LEU A 4 -41.34 -22.05 -12.00
CA LEU A 4 -41.00 -22.59 -10.68
C LEU A 4 -41.80 -21.86 -9.61
N THR A 5 -42.53 -22.63 -8.81
CA THR A 5 -43.29 -22.08 -7.68
C THR A 5 -42.45 -22.05 -6.39
N LYS A 6 -42.86 -21.23 -5.44
CA LYS A 6 -42.19 -21.15 -4.12
C LYS A 6 -42.28 -22.50 -3.39
N GLU A 7 -43.40 -23.19 -3.46
CA GLU A 7 -43.61 -24.49 -2.83
C GLU A 7 -42.70 -25.57 -3.41
N GLU A 8 -42.50 -25.57 -4.72
CA GLU A 8 -41.55 -26.49 -5.39
C GLU A 8 -40.12 -26.20 -5.00
N PHE A 9 -39.75 -24.93 -4.90
CA PHE A 9 -38.44 -24.52 -4.47
C PHE A 9 -38.16 -24.90 -3.01
N GLU A 10 -39.11 -24.65 -2.10
CA GLU A 10 -38.98 -25.02 -0.69
C GLU A 10 -38.88 -26.54 -0.50
N ALA A 11 -39.66 -27.32 -1.26
CA ALA A 11 -39.57 -28.78 -1.24
C ALA A 11 -38.20 -29.26 -1.75
N PHE A 12 -37.68 -28.63 -2.78
CA PHE A 12 -36.35 -28.88 -3.31
C PHE A 12 -35.25 -28.57 -2.30
N VAL A 13 -35.28 -27.38 -1.68
CA VAL A 13 -34.28 -26.99 -0.65
C VAL A 13 -34.30 -27.97 0.51
N LYS A 14 -35.47 -28.30 1.02
CA LYS A 14 -35.62 -29.24 2.13
C LYS A 14 -35.05 -30.63 1.81
N LYS A 15 -35.15 -31.06 0.56
CA LYS A 15 -34.66 -32.37 0.09
C LYS A 15 -33.16 -32.37 -0.20
N GLU A 16 -32.71 -31.37 -0.98
CA GLU A 16 -31.36 -31.37 -1.59
C GLU A 16 -30.33 -30.54 -0.77
N PHE A 17 -30.81 -29.63 0.09
CA PHE A 17 -30.02 -28.74 0.94
C PHE A 17 -30.50 -28.78 2.39
N PRO A 18 -30.54 -29.96 3.02
CA PRO A 18 -31.10 -30.08 4.38
C PRO A 18 -30.38 -29.17 5.39
N GLY A 19 -31.16 -28.40 6.16
CA GLY A 19 -30.64 -27.51 7.19
C GLY A 19 -30.01 -26.22 6.67
N ARG A 20 -30.22 -25.88 5.41
CA ARG A 20 -29.75 -24.62 4.82
C ARG A 20 -30.83 -23.56 4.85
N ASP A 21 -30.40 -22.32 5.12
CA ASP A 21 -31.26 -21.16 4.99
C ASP A 21 -31.45 -20.82 3.51
N TYR A 22 -32.59 -20.24 3.19
CA TYR A 22 -32.94 -19.82 1.83
C TYR A 22 -33.79 -18.55 1.86
N LYS A 23 -33.84 -17.83 0.74
CA LYS A 23 -34.71 -16.68 0.53
C LYS A 23 -35.43 -16.78 -0.80
N TRP A 24 -36.67 -16.32 -0.81
CA TRP A 24 -37.50 -16.27 -2.01
C TRP A 24 -38.11 -14.87 -2.15
N GLU A 25 -37.64 -14.12 -3.14
CA GLU A 25 -38.12 -12.78 -3.52
C GLU A 25 -38.44 -12.73 -5.03
N TYR A 26 -38.95 -13.84 -5.58
CA TYR A 26 -39.27 -13.96 -6.98
C TYR A 26 -40.81 -13.92 -7.17
N ASP A 27 -41.29 -13.04 -8.07
CA ASP A 27 -42.73 -12.82 -8.34
C ASP A 27 -43.22 -13.51 -9.61
N GLY A 28 -42.39 -14.33 -10.25
CA GLY A 28 -42.69 -15.00 -11.51
C GLY A 28 -42.20 -14.25 -12.75
N ASN A 29 -41.91 -12.95 -12.65
CA ASN A 29 -41.40 -12.11 -13.74
C ASN A 29 -40.05 -11.45 -13.42
N SER A 30 -39.85 -11.09 -12.18
CA SER A 30 -38.62 -10.44 -11.69
C SER A 30 -38.27 -10.90 -10.29
N GLY A 31 -37.12 -10.50 -9.80
CA GLY A 31 -36.64 -10.85 -8.48
C GLY A 31 -35.58 -11.95 -8.49
N TYR A 32 -35.29 -12.48 -7.31
CA TYR A 32 -34.24 -13.48 -7.09
C TYR A 32 -34.63 -14.45 -5.98
N PHE A 33 -33.95 -15.58 -5.97
CA PHE A 33 -34.00 -16.51 -4.83
C PHE A 33 -32.64 -17.19 -4.68
N TYR A 34 -32.32 -17.57 -3.46
CA TYR A 34 -31.03 -18.17 -3.16
C TYR A 34 -31.11 -19.22 -2.05
N ILE A 35 -30.05 -20.03 -2.00
CA ILE A 35 -29.85 -21.09 -1.02
C ILE A 35 -28.44 -20.92 -0.42
N GLN A 36 -28.33 -20.93 0.88
CA GLN A 36 -27.06 -20.90 1.60
C GLN A 36 -26.11 -21.97 1.09
N ALA A 37 -24.86 -21.58 0.76
CA ALA A 37 -23.82 -22.49 0.29
C ALA A 37 -22.97 -23.03 1.45
N GLY A 38 -22.15 -24.04 1.18
CA GLY A 38 -21.23 -24.65 2.13
C GLY A 38 -21.92 -25.48 3.21
N THR A 39 -21.30 -25.55 4.41
CA THR A 39 -21.82 -26.30 5.57
C THR A 39 -22.78 -25.50 6.46
N GLY A 40 -23.02 -24.24 6.14
CA GLY A 40 -23.78 -23.30 6.98
C GLY A 40 -22.90 -22.51 7.96
N LYS A 41 -21.58 -22.57 7.80
CA LYS A 41 -20.62 -21.77 8.57
C LYS A 41 -20.76 -20.26 8.29
N TYR A 42 -21.20 -19.91 7.08
CA TYR A 42 -21.44 -18.54 6.64
C TYR A 42 -22.94 -18.27 6.58
N SER A 43 -23.36 -17.03 6.81
CA SER A 43 -24.78 -16.69 6.68
C SER A 43 -25.26 -16.82 5.24
N ALA A 44 -26.56 -17.03 5.05
CA ALA A 44 -27.15 -17.15 3.73
C ALA A 44 -27.02 -15.87 2.90
N ASP A 45 -26.97 -14.70 3.54
CA ASP A 45 -26.77 -13.41 2.87
C ASP A 45 -25.31 -13.22 2.41
N GLU A 46 -24.35 -13.89 3.03
CA GLU A 46 -22.91 -13.72 2.76
C GLU A 46 -22.36 -14.69 1.72
N LEU A 47 -22.83 -15.95 1.72
CA LEU A 47 -22.38 -16.99 0.81
C LEU A 47 -23.55 -17.87 0.38
N HIS A 48 -23.96 -17.76 -0.89
CA HIS A 48 -25.13 -18.46 -1.40
C HIS A 48 -25.08 -18.79 -2.87
N TYR A 49 -25.85 -19.80 -3.26
CA TYR A 49 -26.21 -20.09 -4.65
C TYR A 49 -27.45 -19.30 -4.99
N GLU A 50 -27.39 -18.44 -6.00
CA GLU A 50 -28.44 -17.49 -6.32
C GLU A 50 -28.95 -17.65 -7.76
N PHE A 51 -30.27 -17.50 -7.93
CA PHE A 51 -30.86 -17.30 -9.24
C PHE A 51 -31.30 -15.85 -9.40
N ILE A 52 -30.75 -15.17 -10.38
CA ILE A 52 -31.08 -13.80 -10.76
C ILE A 52 -30.84 -13.59 -12.26
N ASP A 53 -31.70 -12.82 -12.92
CA ASP A 53 -31.58 -12.48 -14.34
C ASP A 53 -31.40 -13.71 -15.26
N GLY A 54 -32.11 -14.81 -14.96
CA GLY A 54 -32.06 -16.03 -15.73
C GLY A 54 -30.77 -16.86 -15.60
N ARG A 55 -29.94 -16.58 -14.60
CA ARG A 55 -28.67 -17.24 -14.35
C ARG A 55 -28.58 -17.78 -12.94
N VAL A 56 -27.90 -18.91 -12.80
CA VAL A 56 -27.50 -19.44 -11.50
C VAL A 56 -26.02 -19.14 -11.27
N ARG A 57 -25.70 -18.67 -10.08
CA ARG A 57 -24.34 -18.26 -9.71
C ARG A 57 -24.04 -18.60 -8.26
N LEU A 58 -22.76 -18.75 -7.94
CA LEU A 58 -22.24 -18.61 -6.58
C LEU A 58 -22.00 -17.14 -6.33
N HIS A 59 -22.48 -16.62 -5.20
CA HIS A 59 -22.31 -15.24 -4.80
C HIS A 59 -21.68 -15.14 -3.40
N ILE A 60 -20.66 -14.29 -3.26
CA ILE A 60 -20.04 -13.95 -1.97
C ILE A 60 -20.15 -12.45 -1.78
N GLU A 61 -20.77 -12.04 -0.67
CA GLU A 61 -20.98 -10.63 -0.31
C GLU A 61 -20.18 -10.25 0.96
N GLY A 62 -19.83 -8.96 1.07
CA GLY A 62 -19.19 -8.37 2.23
C GLY A 62 -17.65 -8.43 2.26
N ASP A 63 -17.05 -7.50 3.02
CA ASP A 63 -15.58 -7.32 3.08
C ASP A 63 -14.88 -8.39 3.93
N ASN A 64 -15.62 -9.05 4.82
CA ASN A 64 -15.05 -9.99 5.79
C ASN A 64 -14.58 -11.32 5.18
N TYR A 65 -14.93 -11.61 3.92
CA TYR A 65 -14.65 -12.91 3.27
C TYR A 65 -13.72 -12.78 2.07
N TRP A 66 -12.87 -11.77 2.02
CA TRP A 66 -11.93 -11.60 0.90
C TRP A 66 -10.98 -12.80 0.74
N TRP A 67 -10.57 -13.44 1.82
CA TRP A 67 -9.72 -14.64 1.82
C TRP A 67 -10.43 -15.82 1.16
N LEU A 68 -11.71 -16.06 1.51
CA LEU A 68 -12.52 -17.12 0.91
C LEU A 68 -12.69 -16.89 -0.60
N ARG A 69 -12.82 -15.63 -1.03
CA ARG A 69 -12.88 -15.27 -2.44
C ARG A 69 -11.60 -15.63 -3.18
N GLN A 70 -10.43 -15.32 -2.59
CA GLN A 70 -9.14 -15.61 -3.19
C GLN A 70 -8.93 -17.13 -3.33
N GLU A 71 -9.22 -17.89 -2.29
CA GLU A 71 -9.12 -19.34 -2.32
C GLU A 71 -10.08 -19.96 -3.35
N LEU A 72 -11.32 -19.49 -3.40
CA LEU A 72 -12.29 -19.97 -4.40
C LEU A 72 -11.93 -19.53 -5.82
N ILE A 73 -11.31 -18.36 -6.02
CA ILE A 73 -10.77 -17.96 -7.32
C ILE A 73 -9.74 -18.99 -7.78
N ASN A 74 -8.81 -19.36 -6.91
CA ASN A 74 -7.78 -20.35 -7.25
C ASN A 74 -8.38 -21.73 -7.56
N LEU A 75 -9.34 -22.19 -6.76
CA LEU A 75 -9.93 -23.52 -6.88
C LEU A 75 -10.93 -23.64 -8.04
N LEU A 76 -11.70 -22.60 -8.30
CA LEU A 76 -12.79 -22.62 -9.27
C LEU A 76 -12.42 -22.04 -10.65
N SER A 77 -11.28 -21.37 -10.79
CA SER A 77 -10.85 -20.74 -12.05
C SER A 77 -10.64 -21.73 -13.20
N HIS A 78 -10.39 -22.99 -12.90
CA HIS A 78 -10.13 -24.05 -13.88
C HIS A 78 -11.38 -24.86 -14.26
N HIS A 79 -12.53 -24.58 -13.65
CA HIS A 79 -13.77 -25.27 -13.99
C HIS A 79 -14.40 -24.71 -15.28
N GLU A 80 -14.39 -25.50 -16.36
CA GLU A 80 -14.95 -25.10 -17.66
C GLU A 80 -16.46 -24.76 -17.61
N GLU A 81 -17.17 -25.28 -16.60
CA GLU A 81 -18.60 -25.04 -16.42
C GLU A 81 -18.91 -23.73 -15.68
N LEU A 82 -17.89 -23.07 -15.10
CA LEU A 82 -18.03 -21.79 -14.42
C LEU A 82 -17.36 -20.69 -15.24
N GLN A 83 -18.11 -19.62 -15.51
CA GLN A 83 -17.49 -18.39 -15.99
C GLN A 83 -16.77 -17.74 -14.81
N GLY A 84 -15.53 -17.29 -15.04
CA GLY A 84 -14.63 -16.84 -13.99
C GLY A 84 -15.19 -15.75 -13.09
N ALA A 85 -14.50 -15.50 -11.98
CA ALA A 85 -14.92 -14.56 -10.96
C ALA A 85 -15.12 -13.15 -11.52
N VAL A 86 -16.33 -12.62 -11.37
CA VAL A 86 -16.69 -11.26 -11.76
C VAL A 86 -16.84 -10.41 -10.50
N TRP A 87 -15.97 -9.39 -10.38
CA TRP A 87 -16.05 -8.40 -9.33
C TRP A 87 -17.00 -7.28 -9.72
N ASN A 88 -17.95 -6.95 -8.87
CA ASN A 88 -18.79 -5.78 -9.06
C ASN A 88 -18.31 -4.59 -8.22
N LYS A 89 -18.93 -3.40 -8.43
CA LYS A 89 -18.59 -2.15 -7.73
C LYS A 89 -18.78 -2.19 -6.20
N ARG A 90 -19.47 -3.23 -5.68
CA ARG A 90 -19.74 -3.42 -4.24
C ARG A 90 -18.83 -4.45 -3.60
N GLN A 91 -17.72 -4.79 -4.24
CA GLN A 91 -16.77 -5.80 -3.78
C GLN A 91 -17.35 -7.22 -3.64
N ASN A 92 -18.46 -7.52 -4.29
CA ASN A 92 -19.02 -8.86 -4.34
C ASN A 92 -18.30 -9.69 -5.40
N CYS A 93 -18.15 -10.98 -5.16
CA CYS A 93 -17.54 -11.90 -6.10
C CYS A 93 -18.57 -12.94 -6.56
N GLN A 94 -18.56 -13.25 -7.85
CA GLN A 94 -19.56 -14.14 -8.45
C GLN A 94 -18.93 -15.09 -9.45
N TRP A 95 -19.32 -16.38 -9.39
CA TRP A 95 -19.03 -17.38 -10.41
C TRP A 95 -20.34 -17.79 -11.06
N ILE A 96 -20.47 -17.53 -12.34
CA ILE A 96 -21.70 -17.75 -13.10
C ILE A 96 -21.63 -19.13 -13.75
N LEU A 97 -22.65 -19.94 -13.51
CA LEU A 97 -22.78 -21.24 -14.18
C LEU A 97 -23.05 -21.06 -15.66
N THR A 98 -22.30 -21.76 -16.49
CA THR A 98 -22.53 -21.76 -17.95
C THR A 98 -23.90 -22.30 -18.27
N PRO A 99 -24.78 -21.59 -19.02
CA PRO A 99 -26.14 -22.03 -19.30
C PRO A 99 -26.14 -23.31 -20.14
N GLN A 100 -26.95 -24.25 -19.70
CA GLN A 100 -27.28 -25.47 -20.49
C GLN A 100 -28.82 -25.58 -20.64
N LYS A 101 -29.28 -26.44 -21.54
CA LYS A 101 -30.71 -26.74 -21.66
C LYS A 101 -31.15 -27.66 -20.52
N GLU A 102 -31.36 -27.12 -19.37
CA GLU A 102 -31.79 -27.82 -18.16
C GLU A 102 -32.74 -26.92 -17.34
N ASP A 103 -33.52 -27.54 -16.44
CA ASP A 103 -34.35 -26.78 -15.51
C ASP A 103 -33.51 -26.13 -14.41
N ILE A 104 -34.07 -25.11 -13.75
CA ILE A 104 -33.38 -24.31 -12.76
C ILE A 104 -32.96 -25.13 -11.53
N LEU A 105 -33.77 -26.08 -11.10
CA LEU A 105 -33.44 -26.93 -9.95
C LEU A 105 -32.22 -27.81 -10.25
N ASN A 106 -32.09 -28.28 -11.49
CA ASN A 106 -30.89 -29.01 -11.95
C ASN A 106 -29.68 -28.09 -12.05
N MET A 107 -29.84 -26.82 -12.43
CA MET A 107 -28.75 -25.83 -12.40
C MET A 107 -28.25 -25.62 -10.96
N PHE A 108 -29.13 -25.54 -9.97
CA PHE A 108 -28.74 -25.47 -8.55
C PHE A 108 -28.00 -26.73 -8.08
N ARG A 109 -28.40 -27.93 -8.54
CA ARG A 109 -27.65 -29.16 -8.22
C ARG A 109 -26.26 -29.11 -8.87
N ARG A 110 -26.17 -28.75 -10.12
CA ARG A 110 -24.90 -28.70 -10.86
C ARG A 110 -23.90 -27.72 -10.25
N ILE A 111 -24.31 -26.49 -9.94
CA ILE A 111 -23.40 -25.52 -9.30
C ILE A 111 -23.00 -25.97 -7.90
N ARG A 112 -23.91 -26.57 -7.13
CA ARG A 112 -23.59 -27.17 -5.84
C ARG A 112 -22.54 -28.27 -6.01
N ASP A 113 -22.75 -29.19 -6.92
CA ASP A 113 -21.88 -30.36 -7.09
C ASP A 113 -20.47 -29.98 -7.54
N ILE A 114 -20.32 -28.85 -8.24
CA ILE A 114 -19.03 -28.25 -8.59
C ILE A 114 -18.39 -27.53 -7.40
N VAL A 115 -19.15 -26.68 -6.74
CA VAL A 115 -18.62 -25.69 -5.80
C VAL A 115 -18.54 -26.19 -4.36
N GLN A 116 -19.53 -27.00 -3.93
CA GLN A 116 -19.60 -27.44 -2.52
C GLN A 116 -18.43 -28.31 -2.08
N PRO A 117 -17.87 -29.22 -2.90
CA PRO A 117 -16.66 -29.95 -2.52
C PRO A 117 -15.47 -29.04 -2.23
N GLU A 118 -15.33 -27.95 -2.99
CA GLU A 118 -14.23 -26.99 -2.81
C GLU A 118 -14.44 -26.13 -1.57
N ILE A 119 -15.65 -25.63 -1.35
CA ILE A 119 -15.99 -24.93 -0.09
C ILE A 119 -15.77 -25.87 1.11
N PHE A 120 -16.17 -27.13 1.00
CA PHE A 120 -16.01 -28.11 2.07
C PHE A 120 -14.54 -28.39 2.39
N LYS A 121 -13.66 -28.48 1.39
CA LYS A 121 -12.21 -28.58 1.59
C LYS A 121 -11.67 -27.36 2.37
N LEU A 122 -12.10 -26.14 2.01
CA LEU A 122 -11.70 -24.92 2.71
C LEU A 122 -12.28 -24.84 4.11
N GLU A 123 -13.51 -25.29 4.33
CA GLU A 123 -14.12 -25.35 5.65
C GLU A 123 -13.48 -26.41 6.55
N GLN A 124 -13.01 -27.54 5.99
CA GLN A 124 -12.31 -28.60 6.68
C GLN A 124 -10.80 -28.33 6.80
N GLY A 125 -10.17 -27.68 5.81
CA GLY A 125 -8.78 -27.27 5.85
C GLY A 125 -8.50 -26.24 6.98
N SER A 126 -9.54 -25.63 7.50
CA SER A 126 -9.54 -24.88 8.76
C SER A 126 -9.68 -25.79 9.99
N SER A 127 -9.47 -27.09 9.85
CA SER A 127 -9.61 -28.02 10.96
C SER A 127 -8.43 -27.92 11.94
N SER A 128 -8.73 -28.00 13.18
CA SER A 128 -8.03 -27.91 14.46
C SER A 128 -6.58 -28.42 14.56
N ASN A 129 -5.96 -28.92 13.51
CA ASN A 129 -4.59 -29.42 13.52
C ASN A 129 -3.52 -28.40 13.12
N ASP A 130 -3.90 -27.31 12.45
CA ASP A 130 -2.93 -26.32 11.97
C ASP A 130 -2.67 -25.20 12.97
N VAL A 131 -3.48 -25.10 14.01
CA VAL A 131 -3.36 -24.05 15.02
C VAL A 131 -3.50 -24.65 16.42
N ASP A 132 -2.51 -24.40 17.25
CA ASP A 132 -2.53 -24.73 18.70
C ASP A 132 -2.68 -23.44 19.50
N PHE A 133 -3.65 -23.41 20.44
CA PHE A 133 -3.81 -22.29 21.36
C PHE A 133 -3.62 -22.75 22.79
N SER A 134 -2.75 -22.07 23.53
CA SER A 134 -2.52 -22.33 24.95
C SER A 134 -2.19 -21.05 25.69
N GLN A 135 -2.60 -20.94 26.95
CA GLN A 135 -2.12 -19.86 27.82
C GLN A 135 -0.83 -20.34 28.51
N LYS A 136 0.22 -19.52 28.40
CA LYS A 136 1.54 -19.83 28.99
C LYS A 136 2.04 -18.66 29.82
N GLU A 137 2.85 -18.98 30.82
CA GLU A 137 3.66 -18.00 31.55
C GLU A 137 4.72 -17.42 30.60
N ILE A 138 5.02 -16.13 30.70
CA ILE A 138 5.96 -15.47 29.79
C ILE A 138 7.35 -16.10 29.81
N ASN A 139 7.78 -16.59 30.98
CA ASN A 139 9.07 -17.27 31.13
C ASN A 139 9.18 -18.51 30.23
N LYS A 140 8.12 -19.33 30.21
CA LYS A 140 8.06 -20.51 29.34
C LYS A 140 8.02 -20.17 27.85
N VAL A 141 7.49 -19.00 27.51
CA VAL A 141 7.49 -18.54 26.12
C VAL A 141 8.88 -18.08 25.70
N LEU A 142 9.58 -17.34 26.58
CA LEU A 142 10.95 -16.88 26.29
C LEU A 142 11.99 -18.02 26.27
N GLU A 143 11.69 -19.19 26.83
CA GLU A 143 12.51 -20.41 26.74
C GLU A 143 12.33 -21.16 25.41
N LEU A 144 11.30 -20.84 24.62
CA LEU A 144 11.09 -21.45 23.31
C LEU A 144 12.17 -21.02 22.32
N ASN A 145 12.41 -21.85 21.31
CA ASN A 145 13.33 -21.53 20.22
C ASN A 145 12.71 -20.49 19.28
N LEU A 146 12.60 -19.24 19.77
CA LEU A 146 11.98 -18.13 19.06
C LEU A 146 12.91 -17.56 18.00
N ASN A 147 12.34 -17.15 16.86
CA ASN A 147 13.03 -16.50 15.79
C ASN A 147 12.26 -15.24 15.35
N ILE A 148 12.98 -14.20 14.93
CA ILE A 148 12.41 -13.00 14.32
C ILE A 148 12.60 -13.15 12.81
N PRO A 149 11.54 -13.46 12.05
CA PRO A 149 11.68 -13.68 10.62
C PRO A 149 11.84 -12.35 9.88
N ASP A 150 12.46 -12.39 8.67
CA ASP A 150 12.80 -11.21 7.88
C ASP A 150 11.59 -10.39 7.41
N TYR A 151 10.43 -11.02 7.32
CA TYR A 151 9.20 -10.30 6.97
C TYR A 151 8.66 -9.44 8.11
N GLN A 152 9.13 -9.62 9.36
CA GLN A 152 8.75 -8.77 10.48
C GLN A 152 9.38 -7.38 10.37
N ARG A 153 8.68 -6.39 10.92
CA ARG A 153 9.25 -5.06 11.08
C ARG A 153 10.37 -5.09 12.11
N ILE A 154 11.31 -4.20 11.96
CA ILE A 154 12.40 -4.02 12.93
C ILE A 154 11.87 -3.70 14.34
N TYR A 155 12.64 -4.01 15.38
CA TYR A 155 12.34 -3.55 16.73
C TYR A 155 12.39 -2.02 16.79
N CYS A 156 11.28 -1.40 17.18
CA CYS A 156 11.09 0.05 17.10
C CYS A 156 10.28 0.66 18.27
N TRP A 157 10.21 -0.01 19.41
CA TRP A 157 9.64 0.60 20.61
C TRP A 157 10.52 1.73 21.12
N GLU A 158 9.88 2.80 21.56
CA GLU A 158 10.47 4.00 22.14
C GLU A 158 10.22 4.04 23.65
N GLU A 159 10.79 5.02 24.33
CA GLU A 159 10.70 5.21 25.79
C GLU A 159 9.27 5.06 26.32
N ASN A 160 8.29 5.70 25.68
CA ASN A 160 6.90 5.69 26.15
C ASN A 160 6.31 4.28 26.25
N GLN A 161 6.54 3.43 25.26
CA GLN A 161 6.02 2.05 25.26
C GLN A 161 6.73 1.20 26.33
N VAL A 162 8.05 1.38 26.47
CA VAL A 162 8.85 0.66 27.47
C VAL A 162 8.45 1.05 28.89
N ILE A 163 8.32 2.34 29.16
CA ILE A 163 7.90 2.85 30.49
C ILE A 163 6.46 2.40 30.80
N THR A 164 5.56 2.42 29.80
CA THR A 164 4.20 1.91 30.01
C THR A 164 4.21 0.44 30.43
N LEU A 165 4.97 -0.41 29.72
CA LEU A 165 5.10 -1.81 30.09
C LEU A 165 5.70 -2.02 31.48
N LEU A 166 6.74 -1.27 31.86
CA LEU A 166 7.35 -1.33 33.18
C LEU A 166 6.36 -0.92 34.28
N ASN A 167 5.61 0.15 34.09
CA ASN A 167 4.58 0.60 35.03
C ASN A 167 3.44 -0.42 35.16
N ASP A 168 3.04 -1.04 34.05
CA ASP A 168 2.03 -2.10 34.05
C ASP A 168 2.52 -3.29 34.89
N ILE A 169 3.78 -3.72 34.72
CA ILE A 169 4.37 -4.81 35.49
C ILE A 169 4.52 -4.44 36.97
N GLU A 170 5.02 -3.23 37.29
CA GLU A 170 5.16 -2.74 38.66
C GLU A 170 3.82 -2.76 39.40
N SER A 171 2.73 -2.39 38.71
CA SER A 171 1.40 -2.24 39.29
C SER A 171 0.62 -3.56 39.47
N ILE A 172 1.17 -4.72 39.12
CA ILE A 172 0.47 -6.01 39.23
C ILE A 172 0.21 -6.34 40.69
N THR A 173 -1.06 -6.35 41.07
CA THR A 173 -1.52 -6.79 42.42
C THR A 173 -2.17 -8.17 42.44
N THR A 174 -2.45 -8.72 41.26
CA THR A 174 -3.11 -10.01 41.07
C THR A 174 -2.10 -11.17 41.01
N SER A 175 -2.55 -12.40 41.25
CA SER A 175 -1.71 -13.58 41.12
C SER A 175 -1.30 -13.90 39.68
N ARG A 176 -2.03 -13.37 38.69
CA ARG A 176 -1.75 -13.53 37.25
C ARG A 176 -2.15 -12.25 36.53
N TYR A 177 -1.32 -11.84 35.58
CA TYR A 177 -1.55 -10.71 34.71
C TYR A 177 -1.50 -11.15 33.25
N TYR A 178 -2.57 -10.90 32.49
CA TYR A 178 -2.66 -11.28 31.08
C TYR A 178 -2.18 -10.14 30.18
N LEU A 179 -1.03 -10.33 29.53
CA LEU A 179 -0.40 -9.31 28.69
C LEU A 179 -0.90 -9.30 27.23
N GLY A 180 -1.78 -10.21 26.86
CA GLY A 180 -2.33 -10.32 25.50
C GLY A 180 -1.85 -11.56 24.76
N ASN A 181 -2.16 -11.62 23.44
CA ASN A 181 -1.80 -12.76 22.60
C ASN A 181 -0.43 -12.58 21.94
N ILE A 182 0.22 -13.73 21.69
CA ILE A 182 1.42 -13.89 20.88
C ILE A 182 1.09 -14.93 19.81
N ILE A 183 1.49 -14.67 18.58
CA ILE A 183 1.28 -15.58 17.45
C ILE A 183 2.64 -16.03 16.96
N LEU A 184 2.81 -17.33 16.88
CA LEU A 184 4.03 -18.01 16.44
C LEU A 184 3.71 -18.90 15.25
N CYS A 185 4.67 -19.11 14.34
CA CYS A 185 4.57 -20.06 13.24
C CYS A 185 5.74 -21.05 13.31
N GLU A 186 5.45 -22.34 13.22
CA GLU A 186 6.48 -23.36 13.14
C GLU A 186 7.23 -23.28 11.81
N ASN A 187 8.54 -23.13 11.87
CA ASN A 187 9.44 -23.07 10.72
C ASN A 187 10.74 -23.79 11.05
N GLU A 188 11.01 -24.93 10.41
CA GLU A 188 12.27 -25.70 10.51
C GLU A 188 12.80 -25.91 11.93
N GLY A 189 11.91 -26.21 12.87
CA GLY A 189 12.26 -26.45 14.28
C GLY A 189 12.48 -25.18 15.10
N LYS A 190 12.24 -24.01 14.53
CA LYS A 190 12.12 -22.71 15.20
C LYS A 190 10.66 -22.28 15.27
N LEU A 191 10.39 -21.26 16.05
CA LEU A 191 9.09 -20.61 16.15
C LEU A 191 9.24 -19.15 15.72
N ASP A 192 8.85 -18.86 14.50
CA ASP A 192 8.85 -17.52 13.95
C ASP A 192 7.79 -16.67 14.61
N ILE A 193 8.17 -15.50 15.12
CA ILE A 193 7.25 -14.58 15.77
C ILE A 193 6.44 -13.85 14.71
N VAL A 194 5.14 -14.14 14.63
CA VAL A 194 4.19 -13.48 13.72
C VAL A 194 3.59 -12.23 14.36
N ASP A 195 3.25 -12.28 15.66
CA ASP A 195 2.80 -11.10 16.43
C ASP A 195 3.34 -11.18 17.87
N GLY A 196 3.59 -9.99 18.44
CA GLY A 196 4.10 -9.84 19.80
C GLY A 196 5.61 -9.60 19.90
N GLN A 197 6.32 -9.49 18.79
CA GLN A 197 7.78 -9.27 18.74
C GLN A 197 8.25 -8.13 19.66
N GLN A 198 7.67 -6.96 19.57
CA GLN A 198 8.09 -5.80 20.35
C GLN A 198 8.00 -6.07 21.86
N ARG A 199 6.91 -6.72 22.29
CA ARG A 199 6.70 -7.11 23.69
C ARG A 199 7.71 -8.16 24.14
N LEU A 200 7.93 -9.20 23.34
CA LEU A 200 8.85 -10.29 23.66
C LEU A 200 10.30 -9.81 23.76
N VAL A 201 10.75 -9.00 22.82
CA VAL A 201 12.12 -8.42 22.84
C VAL A 201 12.30 -7.52 24.08
N THR A 202 11.33 -6.67 24.39
CA THR A 202 11.42 -5.80 25.59
C THR A 202 11.44 -6.63 26.88
N LEU A 203 10.60 -7.67 26.98
CA LEU A 203 10.60 -8.57 28.16
C LEU A 203 11.91 -9.37 28.27
N ALA A 204 12.49 -9.79 27.15
CA ALA A 204 13.81 -10.43 27.13
C ALA A 204 14.90 -9.45 27.66
N ILE A 205 14.88 -8.18 27.25
CA ILE A 205 15.80 -7.15 27.76
C ILE A 205 15.60 -6.95 29.28
N ILE A 206 14.37 -6.85 29.77
CA ILE A 206 14.06 -6.72 31.19
C ILE A 206 14.64 -7.91 31.98
N ARG A 207 14.40 -9.13 31.54
CA ARG A 207 14.93 -10.34 32.21
C ARG A 207 16.45 -10.41 32.20
N TYR A 208 17.07 -10.07 31.06
CA TYR A 208 18.53 -10.00 31.00
C TYR A 208 19.12 -9.04 32.03
N LEU A 209 18.53 -7.85 32.15
CA LEU A 209 19.00 -6.83 33.09
C LEU A 209 18.70 -7.14 34.56
N LEU A 210 17.63 -7.90 34.85
CA LEU A 210 17.27 -8.32 36.21
C LEU A 210 18.03 -9.55 36.68
N LEU A 211 18.06 -10.58 35.84
CA LEU A 211 18.47 -11.93 36.23
C LEU A 211 19.80 -12.37 35.63
N ASN A 212 20.35 -11.55 34.70
CA ASN A 212 21.51 -11.91 33.89
C ASN A 212 21.34 -13.22 33.10
N GLU A 213 20.09 -13.50 32.67
CA GLU A 213 19.73 -14.67 31.88
C GLU A 213 19.78 -14.32 30.39
N ASP A 214 20.65 -15.05 29.68
CA ASP A 214 20.69 -14.93 28.21
C ASP A 214 19.42 -15.50 27.58
N ASN A 215 18.99 -14.87 26.49
CA ASN A 215 17.84 -15.29 25.71
C ASN A 215 18.19 -15.32 24.22
N ASN A 216 17.69 -16.34 23.52
CA ASN A 216 17.96 -16.48 22.08
C ASN A 216 17.46 -15.30 21.25
N LEU A 217 16.39 -14.60 21.67
CA LEU A 217 15.93 -13.38 21.01
C LEU A 217 16.95 -12.23 21.04
N LEU A 218 17.77 -12.15 22.10
CA LEU A 218 18.84 -11.16 22.23
C LEU A 218 20.10 -11.58 21.47
N SER A 219 20.22 -12.88 21.17
CA SER A 219 21.29 -13.44 20.34
C SER A 219 20.98 -13.37 18.85
N CYS A 220 19.70 -13.12 18.48
CA CYS A 220 19.33 -12.88 17.09
C CYS A 220 20.11 -11.68 16.55
N SER A 221 20.67 -11.82 15.36
CA SER A 221 21.35 -10.71 14.69
C SER A 221 20.32 -9.63 14.35
N PHE A 222 20.29 -8.56 15.12
CA PHE A 222 19.59 -7.36 14.70
C PHE A 222 20.43 -6.68 13.61
N GLU A 223 20.24 -7.05 12.36
CA GLU A 223 21.04 -6.54 11.24
C GLU A 223 20.83 -5.05 10.99
N SER A 224 19.65 -4.54 11.32
CA SER A 224 19.34 -3.12 11.22
C SER A 224 20.04 -2.32 12.33
N LEU A 225 20.88 -1.35 11.96
CA LEU A 225 21.48 -0.39 12.90
C LEU A 225 20.43 0.36 13.70
N GLU A 226 19.25 0.58 13.14
CA GLU A 226 18.13 1.23 13.81
C GLU A 226 17.54 0.33 14.91
N ALA A 227 17.31 -0.95 14.61
CA ALA A 227 16.88 -1.91 15.64
C ALA A 227 17.89 -2.03 16.78
N GLN A 228 19.19 -2.10 16.47
CA GLN A 228 20.26 -2.11 17.47
C GLN A 228 20.24 -0.86 18.36
N ARG A 229 20.03 0.32 17.76
CA ARG A 229 19.91 1.58 18.52
C ARG A 229 18.72 1.56 19.47
N HIS A 230 17.55 1.09 19.02
CA HIS A 230 16.37 0.96 19.87
C HIS A 230 16.58 -0.05 21.02
N VAL A 231 17.19 -1.20 20.75
CA VAL A 231 17.51 -2.20 21.78
C VAL A 231 18.44 -1.60 22.85
N ILE A 232 19.51 -0.90 22.42
CA ILE A 232 20.48 -0.27 23.32
C ILE A 232 19.80 0.85 24.13
N ALA A 233 19.09 1.75 23.46
CA ALA A 233 18.40 2.87 24.12
C ALA A 233 17.38 2.39 25.14
N ASN A 234 16.58 1.39 24.78
CA ASN A 234 15.59 0.81 25.68
C ASN A 234 16.25 0.05 26.84
N GLY A 235 17.37 -0.61 26.59
CA GLY A 235 18.19 -1.19 27.65
C GLY A 235 18.65 -0.17 28.69
N GLU A 236 19.09 1.02 28.25
CA GLU A 236 19.45 2.13 29.15
C GLU A 236 18.25 2.67 29.91
N ILE A 237 17.09 2.82 29.27
CA ILE A 237 15.84 3.25 29.92
C ILE A 237 15.44 2.26 31.02
N ILE A 238 15.43 0.95 30.70
CA ILE A 238 15.10 -0.10 31.65
C ILE A 238 16.11 -0.11 32.81
N ARG A 239 17.41 -0.05 32.53
CA ARG A 239 18.45 0.01 33.56
C ARG A 239 18.25 1.20 34.50
N LYS A 240 17.96 2.38 33.96
CA LYS A 240 17.66 3.58 34.73
C LYS A 240 16.41 3.40 35.61
N TYR A 241 15.37 2.73 35.10
CA TYR A 241 14.15 2.44 35.86
C TYR A 241 14.43 1.47 37.02
N LEU A 242 15.27 0.48 36.81
CA LEU A 242 15.65 -0.55 37.79
C LEU A 242 16.71 -0.06 38.83
N ASN A 243 17.25 1.14 38.70
CA ASN A 243 18.10 1.73 39.71
C ASN A 243 17.33 2.10 41.01
N ASP A 244 16.01 2.19 40.96
CA ASP A 244 15.15 2.31 42.12
C ASP A 244 14.89 0.89 42.66
N GLU A 245 15.45 0.57 43.84
CA GLU A 245 15.35 -0.75 44.46
C GLU A 245 13.90 -1.16 44.76
N SER A 246 13.00 -0.22 45.02
CA SER A 246 11.57 -0.51 45.21
C SER A 246 10.93 -1.00 43.92
N LYS A 247 11.18 -0.32 42.81
CA LYS A 247 10.67 -0.67 41.49
C LYS A 247 11.28 -1.98 41.01
N LYS A 248 12.58 -2.14 41.19
CA LYS A 248 13.30 -3.36 40.85
C LYS A 248 12.68 -4.58 41.55
N SER A 249 12.50 -4.50 42.88
CA SER A 249 11.89 -5.60 43.65
C SER A 249 10.46 -5.90 43.18
N ALA A 250 9.67 -4.88 42.85
CA ALA A 250 8.31 -5.05 42.32
C ALA A 250 8.32 -5.73 40.97
N ILE A 251 9.22 -5.33 40.04
CA ILE A 251 9.35 -5.96 38.71
C ILE A 251 9.83 -7.42 38.85
N GLU A 252 10.82 -7.70 39.72
CA GLU A 252 11.31 -9.07 39.96
C GLU A 252 10.22 -10.01 40.47
N GLU A 253 9.37 -9.54 41.38
CA GLU A 253 8.24 -10.31 41.89
C GLU A 253 7.17 -10.53 40.82
N ASN A 254 6.85 -9.49 40.05
CA ASN A 254 5.67 -9.44 39.18
C ASN A 254 5.89 -10.02 37.79
N ILE A 255 7.13 -10.04 37.28
CA ILE A 255 7.43 -10.53 35.92
C ILE A 255 7.02 -12.01 35.75
N ASN A 256 7.11 -12.79 36.82
CA ASN A 256 6.71 -14.20 36.84
C ASN A 256 5.19 -14.41 36.88
N LYS A 257 4.41 -13.34 37.17
CA LYS A 257 2.94 -13.38 37.17
C LYS A 257 2.36 -13.13 35.77
N ILE A 258 3.20 -12.73 34.80
CA ILE A 258 2.77 -12.44 33.44
C ILE A 258 2.41 -13.72 32.70
N THR A 259 1.22 -13.72 32.12
CA THR A 259 0.72 -14.78 31.22
C THR A 259 0.34 -14.23 29.87
N VAL A 260 0.49 -15.03 28.84
CA VAL A 260 0.13 -14.69 27.46
C VAL A 260 -0.66 -15.82 26.81
N GLY A 261 -1.57 -15.48 25.92
CA GLY A 261 -2.17 -16.45 25.01
C GLY A 261 -1.20 -16.73 23.87
N VAL A 262 -0.77 -17.97 23.71
CA VAL A 262 0.15 -18.38 22.64
C VAL A 262 -0.64 -19.15 21.59
N LEU A 263 -0.64 -18.65 20.37
CA LEU A 263 -1.22 -19.29 19.20
C LEU A 263 -0.06 -19.75 18.32
N ILE A 264 0.05 -21.06 18.11
CA ILE A 264 1.09 -21.64 17.26
C ILE A 264 0.45 -22.15 15.98
N ILE A 265 0.92 -21.63 14.85
CA ILE A 265 0.52 -22.05 13.51
C ILE A 265 1.53 -23.11 13.07
N LYS A 266 1.03 -24.29 12.70
CA LYS A 266 1.84 -25.44 12.29
C LYS A 266 2.10 -25.44 10.79
N ASN A 267 3.02 -26.32 10.36
CA ASN A 267 3.29 -26.61 8.95
C ASN A 267 3.78 -25.41 8.11
N ASN A 268 4.43 -24.42 8.74
CA ASN A 268 4.94 -23.22 8.05
C ASN A 268 3.89 -22.54 7.15
N ASN A 269 2.63 -22.51 7.60
CA ASN A 269 1.54 -21.92 6.84
C ASN A 269 1.61 -20.38 6.91
N LEU A 270 2.40 -19.80 6.01
CA LEU A 270 2.64 -18.36 5.94
C LEU A 270 1.36 -17.56 5.63
N ASP A 271 0.46 -18.10 4.79
CA ASP A 271 -0.79 -17.41 4.45
C ASP A 271 -1.73 -17.30 5.66
N LEU A 272 -1.81 -18.36 6.45
CA LEU A 272 -2.57 -18.35 7.69
C LEU A 272 -1.92 -17.40 8.71
N SER A 273 -0.60 -17.45 8.84
CA SER A 273 0.20 -16.55 9.68
C SER A 273 -0.05 -15.08 9.32
N PHE A 274 -0.04 -14.78 8.04
CA PHE A 274 -0.29 -13.43 7.52
C PHE A 274 -1.73 -12.98 7.79
N THR A 275 -2.70 -13.88 7.67
CA THR A 275 -4.11 -13.60 8.01
C THR A 275 -4.28 -13.24 9.47
N PHE A 276 -3.67 -14.02 10.39
CA PHE A 276 -3.67 -13.71 11.81
C PHE A 276 -2.94 -12.41 12.13
N PHE A 277 -1.79 -12.16 11.50
CA PHE A 277 -1.04 -10.92 11.64
C PHE A 277 -1.88 -9.68 11.29
N ASN A 278 -2.55 -9.70 10.14
CA ASN A 278 -3.42 -8.59 9.74
C ASN A 278 -4.59 -8.37 10.70
N ASN A 279 -5.22 -9.44 11.17
CA ASN A 279 -6.36 -9.36 12.08
C ASN A 279 -5.96 -8.90 13.50
N SER A 280 -4.81 -9.32 14.00
CA SER A 280 -4.30 -8.96 15.33
C SER A 280 -3.90 -7.48 15.40
N ASN A 281 -3.30 -6.96 14.35
CA ASN A 281 -2.84 -5.57 14.31
C ASN A 281 -3.96 -4.54 14.17
N SER A 282 -5.22 -4.97 13.96
CA SER A 282 -6.38 -4.07 13.97
C SER A 282 -6.66 -3.44 15.35
N ARG A 283 -6.09 -3.98 16.43
CA ARG A 283 -6.32 -3.58 17.83
C ARG A 283 -5.15 -2.87 18.51
N GLY A 284 -3.97 -2.79 17.85
CA GLY A 284 -2.74 -2.20 18.39
C GLY A 284 -2.31 -0.90 17.70
N LYS A 285 -1.01 -0.54 17.79
CA LYS A 285 -0.42 0.52 16.94
C LYS A 285 -0.62 0.08 15.49
N GLN A 286 -1.39 0.84 14.73
CA GLN A 286 -1.69 0.52 13.34
C GLN A 286 -0.38 0.37 12.55
N LEU A 287 -0.27 -0.75 11.82
CA LEU A 287 0.80 -0.92 10.85
C LEU A 287 0.67 0.10 9.73
N THR A 288 1.79 0.58 9.24
CA THR A 288 1.79 1.40 8.04
C THR A 288 1.52 0.52 6.81
N ASP A 289 1.13 1.12 5.71
CA ASP A 289 0.96 0.41 4.43
C ASP A 289 2.27 -0.29 4.01
N TYR A 290 3.41 0.30 4.33
CA TYR A 290 4.75 -0.26 4.07
C TYR A 290 5.05 -1.49 4.91
N ASP A 291 4.62 -1.51 6.17
CA ASP A 291 4.74 -2.69 7.05
C ASP A 291 3.89 -3.88 6.54
N LEU A 292 2.84 -3.60 5.76
CA LEU A 292 1.98 -4.62 5.14
C LEU A 292 2.50 -5.09 3.78
N LEU A 293 3.10 -4.20 2.98
CA LEU A 293 3.61 -4.54 1.65
C LEU A 293 4.79 -5.51 1.71
N LYS A 294 5.73 -5.32 2.65
CA LYS A 294 6.90 -6.17 2.81
C LYS A 294 6.53 -7.66 2.92
N PRO A 295 5.80 -8.10 3.98
CA PRO A 295 5.46 -9.51 4.15
C PRO A 295 4.52 -10.00 3.05
N HIS A 296 3.65 -9.12 2.52
CA HIS A 296 2.76 -9.47 1.42
C HIS A 296 3.53 -9.94 0.19
N HIS A 297 4.61 -9.25 -0.19
CA HIS A 297 5.38 -9.62 -1.36
C HIS A 297 6.42 -10.70 -1.09
N LEU A 298 7.07 -10.72 0.08
CA LEU A 298 8.05 -11.74 0.43
C LEU A 298 7.47 -13.16 0.38
N ARG A 299 6.19 -13.35 0.75
CA ARG A 299 5.52 -14.67 0.70
C ARG A 299 5.44 -15.29 -0.70
N TYR A 300 5.54 -14.48 -1.77
CA TYR A 300 5.52 -14.97 -3.16
C TYR A 300 6.92 -15.37 -3.67
N ILE A 301 7.96 -15.19 -2.87
CA ILE A 301 9.30 -15.67 -3.19
C ILE A 301 9.41 -17.07 -2.60
N PRO A 302 9.69 -18.11 -3.43
CA PRO A 302 9.76 -19.49 -2.95
C PRO A 302 10.80 -19.65 -1.83
N ALA A 303 10.52 -20.53 -0.87
CA ALA A 303 11.40 -20.79 0.29
C ALA A 303 12.82 -21.25 -0.11
N ASP A 304 12.95 -21.93 -1.25
CA ASP A 304 14.25 -22.34 -1.80
C ASP A 304 15.19 -21.16 -2.16
N TYR A 305 14.67 -19.93 -2.12
CA TYR A 305 15.39 -18.69 -2.39
C TYR A 305 15.54 -17.81 -1.14
N GLU A 306 15.81 -18.40 0.02
CA GLU A 306 15.93 -17.71 1.33
C GLU A 306 16.89 -16.52 1.27
N ALA A 307 18.08 -16.69 0.69
CA ALA A 307 19.05 -15.59 0.52
C ALA A 307 18.50 -14.39 -0.30
N GLN A 308 17.55 -14.64 -1.19
CA GLN A 308 16.92 -13.62 -2.01
C GLN A 308 15.80 -12.92 -1.23
N GLN A 309 15.05 -13.67 -0.40
CA GLN A 309 14.07 -13.09 0.52
C GLN A 309 14.77 -12.16 1.52
N GLU A 310 15.87 -12.59 2.13
CA GLU A 310 16.68 -11.79 3.06
C GLU A 310 17.21 -10.52 2.39
N LEU A 311 17.75 -10.63 1.17
CA LEU A 311 18.22 -9.48 0.41
C LEU A 311 17.13 -8.43 0.20
N TYR A 312 15.97 -8.83 -0.31
CA TYR A 312 14.85 -7.91 -0.55
C TYR A 312 14.28 -7.34 0.75
N ALA A 313 14.18 -8.15 1.80
CA ALA A 313 13.74 -7.70 3.12
C ALA A 313 14.67 -6.62 3.68
N THR A 314 15.98 -6.85 3.61
CA THR A 314 17.02 -5.91 4.06
C THR A 314 17.02 -4.62 3.23
N GLN A 315 16.89 -4.71 1.91
CA GLN A 315 16.79 -3.54 1.03
C GLN A 315 15.55 -2.71 1.35
N TRP A 316 14.40 -3.36 1.56
CA TRP A 316 13.17 -2.71 1.94
C TRP A 316 13.29 -1.98 3.28
N ASP A 317 13.84 -2.63 4.30
CA ASP A 317 14.01 -2.05 5.64
C ASP A 317 14.97 -0.86 5.61
N LYS A 318 16.06 -0.93 4.86
CA LYS A 318 16.96 0.21 4.65
C LYS A 318 16.25 1.39 3.99
N MET A 319 15.39 1.11 3.01
CA MET A 319 14.64 2.14 2.31
C MET A 319 13.57 2.79 3.21
N ILE A 320 12.82 2.01 3.98
CA ILE A 320 11.73 2.50 4.83
C ILE A 320 12.23 2.96 6.20
N GLY A 321 13.24 2.30 6.77
CA GLY A 321 13.83 2.64 8.08
C GLY A 321 14.46 4.01 8.09
N ALA A 322 15.16 4.37 7.05
CA ALA A 322 15.68 5.71 6.84
C ALA A 322 14.58 6.79 6.90
N CYS A 323 13.34 6.43 6.56
CA CYS A 323 12.20 7.34 6.54
C CYS A 323 11.52 7.53 7.90
N LYS A 324 11.52 6.50 8.76
CA LYS A 324 10.84 6.57 10.09
C LYS A 324 11.58 7.47 11.09
N SER A 325 12.91 7.59 10.96
CA SER A 325 13.72 8.42 11.86
C SER A 325 13.56 9.94 11.64
N LEU A 326 12.77 10.36 10.65
CA LEU A 326 12.74 11.74 10.14
C LEU A 326 11.48 12.51 10.50
N THR A 327 10.45 11.86 11.06
CA THR A 327 9.25 12.56 11.51
C THR A 327 9.47 13.45 12.72
N ASP A 328 10.58 13.26 13.45
CA ASP A 328 10.77 13.89 14.76
C ASP A 328 11.81 15.04 14.83
N ASN A 329 12.66 15.26 13.80
CA ASN A 329 13.59 16.41 13.83
C ASN A 329 14.01 16.95 12.46
N VAL A 330 13.50 18.12 12.13
CA VAL A 330 13.57 18.79 10.80
C VAL A 330 14.92 19.45 10.48
N GLU A 331 15.96 19.35 11.28
CA GLU A 331 17.15 20.21 11.15
C GLU A 331 18.31 19.68 10.29
N ASN A 332 18.33 18.44 9.85
CA ASN A 332 19.45 17.89 9.07
C ASN A 332 19.11 17.66 7.60
N ARG A 333 19.74 18.43 6.71
CA ARG A 333 19.56 18.36 5.24
C ARG A 333 19.86 16.98 4.62
N GLU A 334 20.81 16.22 5.16
CA GLU A 334 21.14 14.88 4.67
C GLU A 334 20.04 13.86 4.99
N LYS A 335 19.39 13.99 6.14
CA LYS A 335 18.23 13.17 6.51
C LYS A 335 16.98 13.45 5.65
N ARG A 336 16.87 14.64 5.02
CA ARG A 336 15.77 14.94 4.08
C ARG A 336 15.80 14.07 2.83
N GLN A 337 16.95 13.67 2.32
CA GLN A 337 17.04 12.85 1.10
C GLN A 337 16.49 11.43 1.31
N GLU A 338 16.59 10.89 2.51
CA GLU A 338 16.10 9.54 2.83
C GLU A 338 14.57 9.51 3.06
N ALA A 339 13.99 10.58 3.63
CA ALA A 339 12.52 10.73 3.76
C ALA A 339 11.82 10.86 2.40
N ASP A 340 12.54 11.31 1.40
CA ASP A 340 12.00 11.52 0.07
C ASP A 340 11.57 10.21 -0.63
N TYR A 341 12.06 9.04 -0.20
CA TYR A 341 11.67 7.76 -0.81
C TYR A 341 10.23 7.32 -0.48
N VAL A 342 9.73 7.61 0.72
CA VAL A 342 8.30 7.41 1.01
C VAL A 342 7.45 8.35 0.18
N HIS A 343 7.92 9.57 -0.04
CA HIS A 343 7.25 10.53 -0.91
C HIS A 343 7.12 10.04 -2.36
N VAL A 344 8.07 9.25 -2.86
CA VAL A 344 7.98 8.66 -4.22
C VAL A 344 6.74 7.78 -4.35
N PHE A 345 6.43 6.94 -3.36
CA PHE A 345 5.23 6.12 -3.40
C PHE A 345 3.95 6.94 -3.31
N GLU A 346 3.84 7.78 -2.29
CA GLU A 346 2.59 8.48 -1.96
C GLU A 346 2.31 9.64 -2.90
N LEU A 347 3.33 10.45 -3.15
CA LEU A 347 3.15 11.71 -3.87
C LEU A 347 3.36 11.59 -5.37
N TYR A 348 4.14 10.59 -5.82
CA TYR A 348 4.44 10.43 -7.25
C TYR A 348 3.80 9.17 -7.82
N LEU A 349 4.29 7.97 -7.48
CA LEU A 349 3.86 6.74 -8.14
C LEU A 349 2.36 6.47 -7.96
N TYR A 350 1.83 6.62 -6.75
CA TYR A 350 0.40 6.44 -6.50
C TYR A 350 -0.44 7.39 -7.37
N ARG A 351 -0.11 8.69 -7.37
CA ARG A 351 -0.81 9.69 -8.17
C ARG A 351 -0.67 9.43 -9.66
N LEU A 352 0.53 9.15 -10.14
CA LEU A 352 0.77 8.87 -11.56
C LEU A 352 0.02 7.63 -12.04
N ARG A 353 -0.02 6.56 -11.23
CA ARG A 353 -0.81 5.36 -11.54
C ARG A 353 -2.30 5.65 -11.64
N HIS A 354 -2.82 6.50 -10.75
CA HIS A 354 -4.22 6.91 -10.77
C HIS A 354 -4.52 7.86 -11.94
N TRP A 355 -3.67 8.86 -12.17
CA TRP A 355 -3.85 9.81 -13.28
C TRP A 355 -3.73 9.15 -14.66
N ALA A 356 -2.83 8.20 -14.83
CA ALA A 356 -2.71 7.43 -16.07
C ALA A 356 -3.98 6.62 -16.38
N ARG A 357 -4.73 6.21 -15.35
CA ARG A 357 -5.99 5.46 -15.47
C ARG A 357 -7.23 6.35 -15.35
N VAL A 358 -7.05 7.66 -15.26
CA VAL A 358 -8.11 8.67 -15.05
C VAL A 358 -8.96 8.36 -13.80
N ARG A 359 -8.33 7.91 -12.73
CA ARG A 359 -8.96 7.58 -11.44
C ARG A 359 -8.73 8.69 -10.42
N ASP A 360 -9.66 8.82 -9.48
CA ASP A 360 -9.48 9.69 -8.33
C ASP A 360 -8.42 9.13 -7.38
N CYS A 361 -7.66 10.04 -6.75
CA CYS A 361 -6.75 9.67 -5.68
C CYS A 361 -7.48 9.74 -4.34
N GLU A 362 -7.36 8.70 -3.54
CA GLU A 362 -7.81 8.71 -2.16
C GLU A 362 -6.79 9.48 -1.30
N GLU A 363 -7.29 10.23 -0.32
CA GLU A 363 -6.44 11.10 0.50
C GLU A 363 -6.45 10.70 1.97
N ASN A 364 -7.43 9.90 2.38
CA ASN A 364 -7.61 9.47 3.76
C ASN A 364 -7.56 7.96 3.87
N GLY A 365 -6.84 7.47 4.87
CA GLY A 365 -6.77 6.05 5.18
C GLY A 365 -5.59 5.32 4.54
N ARG A 366 -5.74 4.02 4.35
CA ARG A 366 -4.75 3.15 3.72
C ARG A 366 -5.00 3.07 2.23
N PHE A 367 -4.21 3.75 1.44
CA PHE A 367 -4.35 3.78 -0.02
C PHE A 367 -3.13 3.22 -0.77
N ILE A 368 -1.97 3.20 -0.14
CA ILE A 368 -0.74 2.66 -0.75
C ILE A 368 -0.79 1.14 -0.80
N TYR A 369 -1.13 0.48 0.31
CA TYR A 369 -1.22 -0.98 0.34
C TYR A 369 -2.21 -1.54 -0.70
N PRO A 370 -3.46 -1.06 -0.82
CA PRO A 370 -4.39 -1.54 -1.86
C PRO A 370 -3.89 -1.35 -3.29
N GLU A 371 -3.20 -0.26 -3.60
CA GLU A 371 -2.71 0.01 -4.96
C GLU A 371 -1.50 -0.86 -5.33
N PHE A 372 -0.60 -1.11 -4.37
CA PHE A 372 0.65 -1.81 -4.62
C PHE A 372 0.65 -3.28 -4.18
N LYS A 373 -0.38 -3.75 -3.45
CA LYS A 373 -0.55 -5.18 -3.26
C LYS A 373 -0.77 -5.84 -4.61
N SER A 374 -0.12 -6.96 -4.82
CA SER A 374 -0.04 -7.60 -6.13
C SER A 374 -1.32 -8.08 -6.75
N ALA A 375 -1.30 -8.18 -8.08
CA ALA A 375 -1.91 -9.29 -8.77
C ALA A 375 -1.21 -10.61 -8.38
N LEU A 376 -1.91 -11.74 -8.52
CA LEU A 376 -1.35 -13.08 -8.29
C LEU A 376 -0.05 -13.28 -9.07
N PHE A 377 0.93 -13.94 -8.44
CA PHE A 377 2.09 -14.44 -9.15
C PHE A 377 1.63 -15.51 -10.16
N ILE A 378 1.98 -15.30 -11.43
CA ILE A 378 1.76 -16.27 -12.49
C ILE A 378 3.14 -16.64 -13.01
N GLU A 379 3.64 -17.80 -12.61
CA GLU A 379 4.99 -18.29 -12.92
C GLU A 379 5.27 -18.36 -14.43
N GLU A 380 4.22 -18.57 -15.22
CA GLU A 380 4.31 -18.72 -16.67
C GLU A 380 4.33 -17.39 -17.45
N ILE A 381 4.06 -16.27 -16.78
CA ILE A 381 4.13 -14.95 -17.40
C ILE A 381 5.48 -14.33 -17.04
N PRO A 382 6.42 -14.25 -17.99
CA PRO A 382 7.70 -13.58 -17.72
C PRO A 382 7.48 -12.12 -17.35
N PRO A 383 8.36 -11.53 -16.54
CA PRO A 383 8.29 -10.12 -16.19
C PRO A 383 8.22 -9.28 -17.47
N PHE A 384 7.35 -8.28 -17.46
CA PHE A 384 7.07 -7.45 -18.62
C PHE A 384 8.27 -6.62 -19.03
N GLY A 385 9.03 -7.09 -20.01
CA GLY A 385 10.06 -6.32 -20.71
C GLY A 385 11.23 -5.84 -19.88
N GLU A 386 12.19 -5.20 -20.54
CA GLU A 386 13.41 -4.64 -19.92
C GLU A 386 13.18 -3.32 -19.17
N ARG A 387 11.98 -2.71 -19.28
CA ARG A 387 11.66 -1.41 -18.68
C ARG A 387 10.33 -1.47 -17.94
N PHE A 388 10.37 -1.14 -16.65
CA PHE A 388 9.17 -1.00 -15.84
C PHE A 388 8.37 0.25 -16.24
N ASN A 389 7.05 0.08 -16.39
CA ASN A 389 6.13 1.18 -16.50
C ASN A 389 5.47 1.45 -15.14
N TYR A 390 5.41 2.71 -14.70
CA TYR A 390 4.86 3.03 -13.38
C TYR A 390 3.38 2.63 -13.23
N TYR A 391 2.61 2.54 -14.32
CA TYR A 391 1.18 2.19 -14.33
C TYR A 391 0.90 0.70 -14.58
N GLU A 392 1.92 -0.14 -14.77
CA GLU A 392 1.71 -1.57 -14.99
C GLU A 392 1.15 -2.30 -13.77
N PRO A 393 0.50 -3.45 -13.96
CA PRO A 393 0.11 -4.32 -12.86
C PRO A 393 1.33 -4.77 -12.07
N ILE A 394 1.22 -4.74 -10.73
CA ILE A 394 2.26 -5.23 -9.85
C ILE A 394 2.08 -6.74 -9.68
N GLN A 395 3.10 -7.52 -10.00
CA GLN A 395 3.16 -8.94 -9.67
C GLN A 395 3.72 -9.10 -8.25
N GLY A 396 3.32 -10.16 -7.54
CA GLY A 396 3.83 -10.48 -6.22
C GLY A 396 5.31 -10.92 -6.25
N GLY A 397 5.99 -10.78 -5.12
CA GLY A 397 7.36 -11.26 -4.97
C GLY A 397 8.42 -10.37 -5.61
N GLN A 398 9.37 -10.98 -6.29
CA GLN A 398 10.55 -10.34 -6.87
C GLN A 398 10.21 -9.14 -7.74
N HIS A 399 9.22 -9.24 -8.62
CA HIS A 399 8.81 -8.17 -9.52
C HIS A 399 8.49 -6.85 -8.77
N PHE A 400 7.80 -6.94 -7.63
CA PHE A 400 7.48 -5.76 -6.82
C PHE A 400 8.75 -5.07 -6.30
N PHE A 401 9.69 -5.84 -5.75
CA PHE A 401 10.91 -5.26 -5.18
C PHE A 401 11.78 -4.63 -6.28
N GLU A 402 11.89 -5.26 -7.44
CA GLU A 402 12.61 -4.72 -8.59
C GLU A 402 11.92 -3.48 -9.17
N TYR A 403 10.59 -3.48 -9.25
CA TYR A 403 9.80 -2.31 -9.63
C TYR A 403 10.08 -1.13 -8.69
N VAL A 404 10.06 -1.37 -7.40
CA VAL A 404 10.34 -0.34 -6.40
C VAL A 404 11.76 0.19 -6.53
N GLU A 405 12.75 -0.69 -6.61
CA GLU A 405 14.15 -0.31 -6.76
C GLU A 405 14.36 0.52 -8.02
N HIS A 406 13.77 0.12 -9.14
CA HIS A 406 13.82 0.86 -10.40
C HIS A 406 13.32 2.30 -10.25
N PHE A 407 12.13 2.51 -9.66
CA PHE A 407 11.58 3.86 -9.54
C PHE A 407 12.25 4.69 -8.45
N VAL A 408 12.74 4.08 -7.39
CA VAL A 408 13.60 4.75 -6.41
C VAL A 408 14.91 5.20 -7.04
N GLN A 409 15.51 4.38 -7.89
CA GLN A 409 16.71 4.76 -8.64
C GLN A 409 16.41 5.92 -9.63
N LYS A 410 15.30 5.84 -10.37
CA LYS A 410 14.87 6.95 -11.24
C LYS A 410 14.62 8.24 -10.48
N TYR A 411 14.05 8.16 -9.29
CA TYR A 411 13.88 9.32 -8.43
C TYR A 411 15.22 9.89 -7.96
N ARG A 412 16.18 9.05 -7.57
CA ARG A 412 17.55 9.49 -7.24
C ARG A 412 18.19 10.21 -8.42
N GLU A 413 18.10 9.64 -9.62
CA GLU A 413 18.56 10.29 -10.83
C GLU A 413 17.89 11.66 -11.03
N PHE A 414 16.56 11.73 -10.94
CA PHE A 414 15.81 12.97 -11.08
C PHE A 414 16.23 14.05 -10.08
N THR A 415 16.41 13.70 -8.80
CA THR A 415 16.79 14.66 -7.75
C THR A 415 18.26 15.05 -7.74
N THR A 416 19.13 14.22 -8.33
CA THR A 416 20.58 14.43 -8.37
C THR A 416 21.12 14.80 -9.74
N THR A 417 20.36 14.62 -10.82
CA THR A 417 20.81 14.90 -12.17
C THR A 417 21.26 16.36 -12.28
N LYS A 418 22.55 16.51 -12.49
CA LYS A 418 23.19 17.80 -12.78
C LYS A 418 23.05 18.03 -14.28
N SER A 419 22.17 18.93 -14.65
CA SER A 419 22.09 19.33 -16.06
C SER A 419 23.12 20.39 -16.44
N VAL A 420 23.81 20.99 -15.46
CA VAL A 420 24.91 21.93 -15.63
C VAL A 420 25.87 21.78 -14.44
N GLU A 421 27.14 22.13 -14.59
CA GLU A 421 28.25 21.96 -13.62
C GLU A 421 27.98 22.52 -12.21
N ASN A 422 26.90 23.27 -11.99
CA ASN A 422 26.50 23.81 -10.70
C ASN A 422 25.21 23.14 -10.18
N ASN A 423 25.23 22.76 -8.89
CA ASN A 423 24.09 22.17 -8.15
C ASN A 423 22.80 23.03 -8.16
N GLU A 424 22.85 24.26 -8.64
CA GLU A 424 21.73 25.22 -8.65
C GLU A 424 20.76 25.00 -9.81
N GLY A 425 21.17 24.25 -10.83
CA GLY A 425 20.36 23.97 -12.02
C GLY A 425 19.40 22.78 -11.92
N ASN A 426 19.30 22.10 -10.78
CA ASN A 426 18.40 20.96 -10.63
C ASN A 426 16.94 21.43 -10.41
N ILE A 427 16.01 20.95 -11.23
CA ILE A 427 14.59 21.33 -11.20
C ILE A 427 13.95 21.04 -9.85
N TYR A 428 14.19 19.86 -9.27
CA TYR A 428 13.67 19.50 -7.96
C TYR A 428 14.08 20.52 -6.90
N ARG A 429 15.36 20.94 -6.89
CA ARG A 429 15.87 21.94 -5.95
C ARG A 429 15.27 23.33 -6.21
N ILE A 430 15.09 23.72 -7.47
CA ILE A 430 14.46 25.00 -7.82
C ILE A 430 13.04 25.04 -7.25
N LEU A 431 12.24 24.00 -7.45
CA LEU A 431 10.88 23.90 -6.89
C LEU A 431 10.89 23.90 -5.36
N CYS A 432 11.79 23.13 -4.74
CA CYS A 432 11.94 23.09 -3.29
C CYS A 432 12.30 24.44 -2.67
N ASN A 433 13.11 25.24 -3.34
CA ASN A 433 13.54 26.53 -2.82
C ASN A 433 12.44 27.61 -2.89
N HIS A 434 11.55 27.55 -3.88
CA HIS A 434 10.54 28.58 -4.10
C HIS A 434 9.16 28.23 -3.50
N PHE A 435 8.76 26.97 -3.49
CA PHE A 435 7.47 26.52 -2.96
C PHE A 435 7.61 25.90 -1.56
N THR A 436 8.07 26.69 -0.58
CA THR A 436 8.35 26.24 0.80
C THR A 436 7.17 26.36 1.75
N GLY A 437 6.18 27.22 1.43
CA GLY A 437 5.02 27.48 2.29
C GLY A 437 4.11 26.26 2.49
N TYR A 438 3.39 26.22 3.63
CA TYR A 438 2.49 25.09 3.94
C TYR A 438 1.45 24.80 2.85
N SER A 439 0.86 25.86 2.27
CA SER A 439 -0.10 25.72 1.16
C SER A 439 0.57 25.48 -0.20
N ASP A 440 1.83 25.90 -0.35
CA ASP A 440 2.53 25.84 -1.64
C ASP A 440 3.17 24.47 -1.89
N LYS A 441 3.46 23.73 -0.82
CA LYS A 441 4.03 22.37 -0.91
C LYS A 441 3.17 21.43 -1.74
N TRP A 442 1.84 21.59 -1.70
CA TRP A 442 0.91 20.73 -2.46
C TRP A 442 1.01 20.98 -3.96
N TYR A 443 1.18 22.25 -4.37
CA TYR A 443 1.48 22.59 -5.77
C TYR A 443 2.80 21.99 -6.19
N ARG A 444 3.83 22.13 -5.33
CA ARG A 444 5.14 21.57 -5.57
C ARG A 444 5.09 20.06 -5.80
N TYR A 445 4.47 19.31 -4.93
CA TYR A 445 4.39 17.85 -5.03
C TYR A 445 3.67 17.40 -6.31
N VAL A 446 2.65 18.09 -6.73
CA VAL A 446 1.95 17.80 -7.98
C VAL A 446 2.83 18.15 -9.20
N MET A 447 3.49 19.30 -9.19
CA MET A 447 4.42 19.69 -10.25
C MET A 447 5.59 18.71 -10.34
N GLU A 448 6.19 18.36 -9.21
CA GLU A 448 7.28 17.37 -9.12
C GLU A 448 6.85 16.01 -9.68
N ALA A 449 5.67 15.51 -9.32
CA ALA A 449 5.15 14.24 -9.82
C ALA A 449 5.00 14.25 -11.35
N LEU A 450 4.46 15.31 -11.92
CA LEU A 450 4.28 15.43 -13.37
C LEU A 450 5.61 15.59 -14.12
N ILE A 451 6.56 16.33 -13.55
CA ILE A 451 7.91 16.48 -14.14
C ILE A 451 8.67 15.16 -14.01
N PHE A 452 8.50 14.43 -12.91
CA PHE A 452 9.06 13.10 -12.74
C PHE A 452 8.48 12.10 -13.76
N CYS A 453 7.16 12.15 -14.03
CA CYS A 453 6.54 11.40 -15.12
C CYS A 453 7.21 11.67 -16.47
N TYR A 454 7.43 12.94 -16.78
CA TYR A 454 8.16 13.34 -17.99
C TYR A 454 9.58 12.77 -18.01
N PHE A 455 10.31 12.86 -16.88
CA PHE A 455 11.67 12.34 -16.72
C PHE A 455 11.75 10.82 -16.91
N ILE A 456 10.78 10.06 -16.40
CA ILE A 456 10.72 8.61 -16.60
C ILE A 456 10.75 8.26 -18.09
N LYS A 457 10.04 9.02 -18.92
CA LYS A 457 9.91 8.71 -20.35
C LYS A 457 11.01 9.32 -21.22
N PHE A 458 11.33 10.58 -20.99
CA PHE A 458 12.20 11.37 -21.86
C PHE A 458 13.56 11.72 -21.24
N GLU A 459 13.77 11.34 -19.97
CA GLU A 459 14.97 11.66 -19.20
C GLU A 459 15.19 13.19 -19.12
N SER A 460 16.41 13.66 -19.28
CA SER A 460 16.73 15.10 -19.21
C SER A 460 16.47 15.87 -20.50
N ARG A 461 15.92 15.24 -21.55
CA ARG A 461 15.70 15.91 -22.85
C ARG A 461 14.61 16.96 -22.74
N PHE A 462 14.94 18.23 -22.95
CA PHE A 462 14.01 19.36 -22.86
C PHE A 462 13.24 19.44 -21.55
N ILE A 463 13.84 18.94 -20.46
CA ILE A 463 13.16 18.83 -19.17
C ILE A 463 12.83 20.21 -18.57
N TYR A 464 13.63 21.24 -18.85
CA TYR A 464 13.37 22.59 -18.34
C TYR A 464 12.21 23.24 -19.05
N GLU A 465 12.09 23.05 -20.36
CA GLU A 465 10.96 23.48 -21.17
C GLU A 465 9.68 22.79 -20.73
N ALA A 466 9.75 21.50 -20.48
CA ALA A 466 8.62 20.71 -19.95
C ALA A 466 8.22 21.20 -18.56
N ALA A 467 9.19 21.42 -17.66
CA ALA A 467 8.93 21.93 -16.32
C ALA A 467 8.29 23.33 -16.33
N LEU A 468 8.77 24.24 -17.19
CA LEU A 468 8.15 25.55 -17.38
C LEU A 468 6.67 25.43 -17.75
N SER A 469 6.36 24.57 -18.71
CA SER A 469 4.99 24.36 -19.19
C SER A 469 4.10 23.72 -18.11
N ILE A 470 4.61 22.71 -17.39
CA ILE A 470 3.89 22.03 -16.29
C ILE A 470 3.63 23.02 -15.15
N VAL A 471 4.64 23.78 -14.71
CA VAL A 471 4.50 24.79 -13.66
C VAL A 471 3.46 25.82 -14.06
N ARG A 472 3.52 26.31 -15.31
CA ARG A 472 2.53 27.28 -15.84
C ARG A 472 1.12 26.71 -15.80
N TYR A 473 0.92 25.47 -16.25
CA TYR A 473 -0.40 24.86 -16.29
C TYR A 473 -0.98 24.66 -14.88
N ILE A 474 -0.21 24.04 -13.99
CA ILE A 474 -0.68 23.72 -12.63
C ILE A 474 -0.87 24.96 -11.77
N ALA A 475 -0.08 26.01 -11.98
CA ALA A 475 -0.25 27.28 -11.26
C ALA A 475 -1.63 27.92 -11.52
N GLN A 476 -2.27 27.67 -12.65
CA GLN A 476 -3.54 28.26 -13.05
C GLN A 476 -4.63 28.10 -11.99
N ILE A 477 -4.72 26.91 -11.35
CA ILE A 477 -5.77 26.64 -10.36
C ILE A 477 -5.71 27.59 -9.15
N ARG A 478 -4.49 28.06 -8.78
CA ARG A 478 -4.33 29.02 -7.68
C ARG A 478 -4.94 30.38 -8.02
N PHE A 479 -4.93 30.72 -9.27
CA PHE A 479 -5.40 31.99 -9.77
C PHE A 479 -6.91 31.97 -9.99
N GLU A 480 -7.45 30.86 -10.43
CA GLU A 480 -8.89 30.69 -10.63
C GLU A 480 -9.65 30.54 -9.29
N LYS A 481 -9.07 29.84 -8.32
CA LYS A 481 -9.71 29.57 -7.02
C LYS A 481 -9.00 30.35 -5.91
N GLY A 482 -9.75 31.11 -5.11
CA GLY A 482 -9.21 31.87 -3.98
C GLY A 482 -8.56 30.98 -2.90
N ARG A 483 -9.08 29.77 -2.72
CA ARG A 483 -8.50 28.71 -1.88
C ARG A 483 -8.46 27.41 -2.66
N ALA A 484 -7.29 26.81 -2.77
CA ALA A 484 -7.12 25.47 -3.31
C ALA A 484 -6.44 24.61 -2.25
N TYR A 485 -7.11 23.54 -1.86
CA TYR A 485 -6.60 22.50 -0.98
C TYR A 485 -5.97 21.39 -1.81
N GLU A 486 -5.19 20.53 -1.17
CA GLU A 486 -4.52 19.40 -1.83
C GLU A 486 -5.45 18.60 -2.77
N PRO A 487 -6.66 18.14 -2.34
CA PRO A 487 -7.58 17.40 -3.22
C PRO A 487 -7.94 18.16 -4.50
N THR A 488 -8.13 19.46 -4.37
CA THR A 488 -8.46 20.31 -5.53
C THR A 488 -7.32 20.36 -6.53
N ILE A 489 -6.07 20.44 -6.05
CA ILE A 489 -4.88 20.52 -6.91
C ILE A 489 -4.61 19.16 -7.56
N VAL A 490 -4.74 18.08 -6.80
CA VAL A 490 -4.58 16.70 -7.27
C VAL A 490 -5.62 16.35 -8.34
N ASN A 491 -6.89 16.74 -8.12
CA ASN A 491 -7.94 16.54 -9.11
C ASN A 491 -7.74 17.39 -10.37
N TYR A 492 -7.28 18.63 -10.20
CA TYR A 492 -6.95 19.49 -11.34
C TYR A 492 -5.83 18.89 -12.20
N ALA A 493 -4.82 18.28 -11.57
CA ALA A 493 -3.76 17.57 -12.30
C ALA A 493 -4.30 16.35 -13.05
N LYS A 494 -5.23 15.58 -12.47
CA LYS A 494 -5.92 14.49 -13.17
C LYS A 494 -6.68 15.00 -14.40
N GLU A 495 -7.49 16.04 -14.21
CA GLU A 495 -8.31 16.64 -15.27
C GLU A 495 -7.48 17.33 -16.37
N SER A 496 -6.26 17.75 -16.06
CA SER A 496 -5.34 18.35 -17.04
C SER A 496 -4.97 17.42 -18.19
N GLY A 497 -5.01 16.08 -17.95
CA GLY A 497 -4.56 15.10 -18.94
C GLY A 497 -3.05 15.10 -19.22
N ILE A 498 -2.24 15.84 -18.45
CA ILE A 498 -0.79 15.98 -18.71
C ILE A 498 -0.08 14.61 -18.71
N VAL A 499 -0.46 13.70 -17.81
CA VAL A 499 0.13 12.34 -17.79
C VAL A 499 -0.16 11.62 -19.11
N LEU A 500 -1.37 11.71 -19.62
CA LEU A 500 -1.74 11.09 -20.90
C LEU A 500 -1.01 11.76 -22.07
N MET A 501 -0.86 13.10 -22.06
CA MET A 501 -0.06 13.82 -23.06
C MET A 501 1.39 13.32 -23.08
N ILE A 502 2.00 13.12 -21.89
CA ILE A 502 3.35 12.55 -21.78
C ILE A 502 3.38 11.13 -22.35
N GLU A 503 2.43 10.27 -21.95
CA GLU A 503 2.40 8.86 -22.37
C GLU A 503 2.16 8.69 -23.87
N GLN A 504 1.35 9.53 -24.46
CA GLN A 504 1.04 9.47 -25.90
C GLN A 504 2.10 10.13 -26.78
N ALA A 505 2.90 11.05 -26.23
CA ALA A 505 3.92 11.74 -26.99
C ALA A 505 5.04 10.80 -27.45
N SER A 506 5.31 10.75 -28.74
CA SER A 506 6.43 9.99 -29.32
C SER A 506 7.79 10.66 -29.15
N SER A 507 7.82 11.96 -28.85
CA SER A 507 9.03 12.73 -28.58
C SER A 507 8.75 13.90 -27.63
N PRO A 508 9.79 14.47 -26.99
CA PRO A 508 9.66 15.66 -26.16
C PRO A 508 8.93 16.83 -26.86
N THR A 509 9.21 17.05 -28.12
CA THR A 509 8.63 18.15 -28.89
C THR A 509 7.13 17.99 -29.13
N PHE A 510 6.64 16.77 -29.28
CA PHE A 510 5.20 16.51 -29.35
C PHE A 510 4.51 16.85 -28.04
N PHE A 511 5.07 16.41 -26.91
CA PHE A 511 4.54 16.80 -25.62
C PHE A 511 4.52 18.33 -25.42
N LEU A 512 5.63 19.01 -25.76
CA LEU A 512 5.73 20.46 -25.61
C LEU A 512 4.70 21.20 -26.48
N ALA A 513 4.46 20.75 -27.70
CA ALA A 513 3.45 21.34 -28.58
C ALA A 513 2.02 21.13 -28.04
N GLU A 514 1.74 19.95 -27.49
CA GLU A 514 0.42 19.62 -26.97
C GLU A 514 0.11 20.37 -25.67
N ILE A 515 1.03 20.37 -24.69
CA ILE A 515 0.83 21.12 -23.44
C ILE A 515 0.74 22.63 -23.68
N GLU A 516 1.48 23.17 -24.66
CA GLU A 516 1.38 24.55 -25.03
C GLU A 516 -0.01 24.88 -25.58
N THR A 517 -0.55 24.02 -26.42
CA THR A 517 -1.93 24.18 -26.93
C THR A 517 -2.92 24.21 -25.77
N ALA A 518 -2.76 23.32 -24.80
CA ALA A 518 -3.58 23.29 -23.60
C ALA A 518 -3.43 24.57 -22.74
N ILE A 519 -2.21 25.10 -22.60
CA ILE A 519 -1.95 26.35 -21.88
C ILE A 519 -2.66 27.53 -22.56
N ASN A 520 -2.65 27.59 -23.90
CA ASN A 520 -3.31 28.67 -24.66
C ASN A 520 -4.84 28.65 -24.52
N CYS A 521 -5.42 27.51 -24.10
CA CYS A 521 -6.84 27.40 -23.80
C CYS A 521 -7.20 27.77 -22.35
N LEU A 522 -6.22 28.07 -21.49
CA LEU A 522 -6.48 28.44 -20.10
C LEU A 522 -7.19 29.80 -20.00
N LYS A 523 -8.06 29.90 -19.00
CA LYS A 523 -8.81 31.13 -18.75
C LYS A 523 -7.86 32.29 -18.37
N ARG A 524 -8.02 33.42 -19.00
CA ARG A 524 -7.33 34.66 -18.60
C ARG A 524 -7.89 35.16 -17.27
N ILE A 525 -7.02 35.60 -16.36
CA ILE A 525 -7.37 36.18 -15.07
C ILE A 525 -6.72 37.57 -14.97
N ASP A 526 -7.55 38.58 -14.89
CA ASP A 526 -7.11 39.96 -14.94
C ASP A 526 -6.90 40.59 -13.56
N ASP A 527 -7.51 39.99 -12.50
CA ASP A 527 -7.47 40.52 -11.14
C ASP A 527 -6.69 39.60 -10.19
N ILE A 528 -5.49 40.03 -9.77
CA ILE A 528 -4.57 39.29 -8.97
C ILE A 528 -4.07 40.11 -7.80
N GLU A 529 -4.69 39.88 -6.65
CA GLU A 529 -4.35 40.58 -5.44
C GLU A 529 -3.97 39.61 -4.27
N GLY A 530 -3.31 40.13 -3.26
CA GLY A 530 -3.02 39.45 -2.02
C GLY A 530 -2.21 38.15 -2.21
N ILE A 531 -2.73 37.03 -1.70
CA ILE A 531 -2.05 35.72 -1.71
C ILE A 531 -1.76 35.23 -3.15
N ARG A 532 -2.62 35.55 -4.11
CA ARG A 532 -2.42 35.20 -5.52
C ARG A 532 -1.22 35.95 -6.11
N SER A 533 -1.06 37.23 -5.77
CA SER A 533 0.09 38.04 -6.18
C SER A 533 1.41 37.49 -5.62
N ALA A 534 1.43 37.13 -4.34
CA ALA A 534 2.61 36.50 -3.73
C ALA A 534 2.98 35.16 -4.37
N PHE A 535 1.97 34.37 -4.75
CA PHE A 535 2.20 33.10 -5.45
C PHE A 535 2.70 33.33 -6.88
N LEU A 536 2.22 34.38 -7.57
CA LEU A 536 2.68 34.78 -8.88
C LEU A 536 4.18 35.11 -8.86
N GLU A 537 4.65 35.88 -7.88
CA GLU A 537 6.07 36.21 -7.76
C GLU A 537 6.95 34.95 -7.60
N LYS A 538 6.47 33.95 -6.84
CA LYS A 538 7.17 32.65 -6.76
C LYS A 538 7.23 31.96 -8.11
N CYS A 539 6.12 31.91 -8.82
CA CYS A 539 6.06 31.34 -10.17
C CYS A 539 6.99 32.07 -11.14
N ARG A 540 7.08 33.41 -11.08
CA ARG A 540 8.00 34.22 -11.88
C ARG A 540 9.46 33.89 -11.57
N SER A 541 9.80 33.75 -10.29
CA SER A 541 11.15 33.39 -9.85
C SER A 541 11.55 32.01 -10.35
N VAL A 542 10.67 31.03 -10.23
CA VAL A 542 10.89 29.66 -10.76
C VAL A 542 11.05 29.71 -12.28
N SER A 543 10.17 30.39 -12.98
CA SER A 543 10.24 30.54 -14.45
C SER A 543 11.54 31.20 -14.88
N GLY A 544 11.96 32.25 -14.20
CA GLY A 544 13.23 32.90 -14.46
C GLY A 544 14.42 31.96 -14.37
N GLN A 545 14.52 31.20 -13.27
CA GLN A 545 15.57 30.23 -13.09
C GLN A 545 15.50 29.09 -14.12
N LEU A 546 14.35 28.49 -14.36
CA LEU A 546 14.21 27.42 -15.35
C LEU A 546 14.63 27.87 -16.74
N SER A 547 14.29 29.13 -17.13
CA SER A 547 14.65 29.71 -18.43
C SER A 547 16.17 29.85 -18.60
N GLU A 548 16.95 29.99 -17.53
CA GLU A 548 18.42 30.05 -17.60
C GLU A 548 19.04 28.75 -18.11
N PHE A 549 18.38 27.63 -17.84
CA PHE A 549 18.87 26.28 -18.16
C PHE A 549 18.24 25.67 -19.42
N CYS A 550 17.32 26.36 -20.10
CA CYS A 550 16.74 25.86 -21.34
C CYS A 550 17.82 25.69 -22.42
N ILE A 551 17.75 24.56 -23.14
CA ILE A 551 18.71 24.22 -24.20
C ILE A 551 18.67 25.25 -25.33
N SER A 552 17.48 25.73 -25.66
CA SER A 552 17.31 26.77 -26.66
C SER A 552 16.61 27.99 -26.07
N LYS A 553 17.35 29.08 -25.91
CA LYS A 553 16.78 30.35 -25.42
C LYS A 553 15.67 30.91 -26.31
N LYS A 554 15.55 30.44 -27.55
CA LYS A 554 14.47 30.84 -28.47
C LYS A 554 13.10 30.33 -28.02
N TYR A 555 13.08 29.27 -27.24
CA TYR A 555 11.86 28.66 -26.72
C TYR A 555 11.61 28.98 -25.23
N CYS A 556 12.56 29.72 -24.63
CA CYS A 556 12.43 30.10 -23.22
C CYS A 556 11.58 31.36 -23.13
N ILE A 557 10.79 31.40 -22.08
CA ILE A 557 10.03 32.60 -21.72
C ILE A 557 11.00 33.60 -21.12
N SER A 558 10.93 34.84 -21.62
CA SER A 558 11.78 35.91 -21.13
C SER A 558 11.51 36.22 -19.67
N LYS A 559 12.58 36.47 -18.87
CA LYS A 559 12.44 36.99 -17.51
C LYS A 559 11.70 38.31 -17.41
N GLU A 560 11.70 39.08 -18.50
CA GLU A 560 11.07 40.39 -18.60
C GLU A 560 9.59 40.31 -18.91
N ASP A 561 9.09 39.13 -19.31
CA ASP A 561 7.68 38.92 -19.58
C ASP A 561 6.91 38.72 -18.26
N THR A 562 6.61 39.83 -17.60
CA THR A 562 5.91 39.89 -16.32
C THR A 562 4.46 39.39 -16.40
N ASP A 563 3.88 39.40 -17.60
CA ASP A 563 2.50 38.98 -17.85
C ASP A 563 2.38 37.53 -18.26
N TYR A 564 3.49 36.82 -18.32
CA TYR A 564 3.58 35.45 -18.80
C TYR A 564 2.56 34.50 -18.20
N TYR A 565 2.34 34.54 -16.88
CA TYR A 565 1.41 33.65 -16.23
C TYR A 565 -0.07 34.00 -16.45
N TYR A 566 -0.34 35.19 -16.95
CA TYR A 566 -1.69 35.71 -16.99
C TYR A 566 -2.16 36.23 -18.33
N ASN A 567 -1.36 37.01 -18.95
CA ASN A 567 -1.79 37.76 -20.09
C ASN A 567 -1.41 37.17 -21.41
N THR A 568 -0.77 36.00 -21.27
CA THR A 568 -0.69 35.29 -22.22
C THR A 568 -0.68 35.34 -23.67
N ARG A 569 -0.05 36.26 -24.26
CA ARG A 569 0.46 36.21 -25.61
C ARG A 569 1.97 36.19 -25.60
N TYR A 570 2.54 35.18 -24.94
CA TYR A 570 3.91 34.85 -25.32
C TYR A 570 3.87 34.08 -26.64
N GLU A 571 4.83 34.30 -27.48
CA GLU A 571 4.97 33.50 -28.70
C GLU A 571 5.07 32.02 -28.29
N SER A 572 4.20 31.24 -28.86
CA SER A 572 4.12 29.84 -28.52
C SER A 572 5.39 29.11 -28.94
N ILE A 573 5.76 28.05 -28.17
CA ILE A 573 6.86 27.14 -28.53
C ILE A 573 6.60 26.58 -29.93
N THR A 574 5.36 26.26 -30.26
CA THR A 574 4.93 25.75 -31.57
C THR A 574 5.18 26.77 -32.68
N SER A 575 4.87 28.05 -32.45
CA SER A 575 5.14 29.11 -33.44
C SER A 575 6.64 29.26 -33.71
N LYS A 576 7.45 29.18 -32.66
CA LYS A 576 8.92 29.24 -32.78
C LYS A 576 9.51 28.03 -33.49
N LEU A 577 8.96 26.85 -33.28
CA LEU A 577 9.34 25.63 -34.00
C LEU A 577 8.98 25.71 -35.48
N HIS A 578 7.81 26.28 -35.84
CA HIS A 578 7.41 26.47 -37.23
C HIS A 578 8.27 27.49 -37.95
N GLN A 579 8.67 28.59 -37.31
CA GLN A 579 9.56 29.58 -37.89
C GLN A 579 10.94 29.04 -38.26
N GLN A 580 11.42 28.03 -37.56
CA GLN A 580 12.70 27.36 -37.87
C GLN A 580 12.61 26.32 -38.99
N SER A 581 11.43 25.74 -39.23
CA SER A 581 11.25 24.80 -40.36
C SER A 581 11.08 25.48 -41.70
N THR A 582 10.98 26.81 -41.73
CA THR A 582 10.85 27.63 -42.94
C THR A 582 12.14 28.39 -43.29
N LEU A 583 13.19 28.22 -42.51
CA LEU A 583 14.56 28.66 -42.80
C LEU A 583 15.44 27.47 -43.16
#